data_f5e9bed2ad1e39a856df22bbd6ee71a1
#
_entry.id   f5e9bed2ad1e39a856df22bbd6ee71a1
#
_cell.length_a   1.000
_cell.length_b   1.000
_cell.length_c   1.000
_cell.angle_alpha   90.00
_cell.angle_beta   90.00
_cell.angle_gamma   90.00
#
_symmetry.space_group_name_H-M   'P 1'
#
loop_
_entity.id
_entity.type
_entity.pdbx_description
1 polymer ?
#
loop_
_entity_poly.entity_id
_entity_poly.type
_entity_poly.pdbx_seq_one_letter_code
_entity_poly.pdbx_strand_id
1 'polypeptide(L)'
;ILFIATTILTAQHKAPTDWELSGLKGKVKSQRSIPYEVVTQGKTFVKGAIDRDLDTVVKIGNLDNLQKDFNPNGYLTQMRFFFKNDELYSRMEYYYNPQGQLFETRYNSDKTLYVYNPEGYLIKDATYSPGGFLKTHYNYQVDTNGKVLKEETYHANQLESTIAYTYNKQGDPVEMRYYDAQGNLLQRVESKFNKQHLAERNRTYDKDNKLVNITTKKYNSQGDCIKLQAENKLPQKQKNVATYEYKYDNQGNWIAKTTFINGEPRQIIERTLSYYE
;
A
#
# COMPACT_ATOMS: atom_id res chain seq x y z
N ILE A 1 -54.34 -13.69 2.39
CA ILE A 1 -53.32 -13.02 1.55
C ILE A 1 -51.98 -13.27 2.21
N LEU A 2 -51.23 -14.18 1.62
CA LEU A 2 -49.90 -14.60 2.10
C LEU A 2 -48.87 -13.61 1.52
N PHE A 3 -48.25 -12.75 2.36
CA PHE A 3 -47.12 -11.96 1.98
C PHE A 3 -45.88 -12.85 2.00
N ILE A 4 -45.40 -13.27 0.82
CA ILE A 4 -44.08 -13.83 0.67
C ILE A 4 -43.10 -12.64 0.67
N ALA A 5 -42.42 -12.43 1.81
CA ALA A 5 -41.27 -11.54 1.87
C ALA A 5 -40.13 -12.18 1.08
N THR A 6 -39.96 -11.75 -0.15
CA THR A 6 -38.73 -12.02 -0.91
C THR A 6 -37.59 -11.26 -0.24
N THR A 7 -36.84 -11.93 0.60
CA THR A 7 -35.52 -11.46 1.03
C THR A 7 -34.63 -11.44 -0.20
N ILE A 8 -34.45 -10.25 -0.77
CA ILE A 8 -33.36 -10.01 -1.73
C ILE A 8 -32.08 -10.12 -0.91
N LEU A 9 -31.41 -11.27 -0.97
CA LEU A 9 -30.01 -11.38 -0.58
C LEU A 9 -29.22 -10.53 -1.57
N THR A 10 -28.97 -9.26 -1.24
CA THR A 10 -27.94 -8.49 -1.91
C THR A 10 -26.62 -9.17 -1.57
N ALA A 11 -25.95 -9.72 -2.59
CA ALA A 11 -24.61 -10.27 -2.41
C ALA A 11 -23.72 -9.18 -1.83
N GLN A 12 -23.31 -9.32 -0.57
CA GLN A 12 -22.35 -8.40 0.05
C GLN A 12 -21.09 -8.40 -0.80
N HIS A 13 -20.60 -7.21 -1.13
CA HIS A 13 -19.36 -7.06 -1.88
C HIS A 13 -18.22 -7.70 -1.08
N LYS A 14 -17.61 -8.76 -1.62
CA LYS A 14 -16.45 -9.40 -1.00
C LYS A 14 -15.24 -8.55 -1.27
N ALA A 15 -14.64 -7.98 -0.23
CA ALA A 15 -13.36 -7.27 -0.35
C ALA A 15 -12.28 -8.19 -0.95
N PRO A 16 -11.38 -7.66 -1.79
CA PRO A 16 -10.25 -8.43 -2.30
C PRO A 16 -9.40 -8.95 -1.14
N THR A 17 -8.85 -10.14 -1.31
CA THR A 17 -7.93 -10.74 -0.32
C THR A 17 -6.58 -10.01 -0.32
N ASP A 18 -5.81 -10.15 0.75
CA ASP A 18 -4.46 -9.58 0.80
C ASP A 18 -3.49 -10.24 -0.19
N TRP A 19 -3.74 -11.49 -0.61
CA TRP A 19 -3.02 -12.10 -1.73
C TRP A 19 -3.27 -11.34 -3.03
N GLU A 20 -4.53 -11.04 -3.36
CA GLU A 20 -4.91 -10.27 -4.55
C GLU A 20 -4.34 -8.85 -4.52
N LEU A 21 -4.50 -8.15 -3.39
CA LEU A 21 -3.96 -6.80 -3.19
C LEU A 21 -2.43 -6.74 -3.28
N SER A 22 -1.75 -7.81 -2.86
CA SER A 22 -0.29 -7.92 -2.90
C SER A 22 0.24 -8.53 -4.20
N GLY A 23 -0.63 -8.94 -5.14
CA GLY A 23 -0.27 -9.62 -6.38
C GLY A 23 0.39 -10.99 -6.16
N LEU A 24 0.15 -11.63 -5.00
CA LEU A 24 0.69 -12.93 -4.65
C LEU A 24 -0.04 -14.02 -5.43
N LYS A 25 0.71 -15.01 -5.91
CA LYS A 25 0.22 -16.17 -6.67
C LYS A 25 0.33 -17.43 -5.83
N GLY A 26 -0.65 -18.31 -5.99
CA GLY A 26 -0.78 -19.50 -5.17
C GLY A 26 -1.30 -19.20 -3.76
N LYS A 27 -1.41 -20.23 -2.94
CA LYS A 27 -1.92 -20.11 -1.56
C LYS A 27 -0.76 -19.80 -0.60
N VAL A 28 -0.27 -18.57 -0.59
CA VAL A 28 0.86 -18.17 0.27
C VAL A 28 0.45 -18.24 1.75
N LYS A 29 1.17 -19.04 2.54
CA LYS A 29 0.99 -19.16 3.99
C LYS A 29 1.77 -18.08 4.73
N SER A 30 3.03 -17.86 4.32
CA SER A 30 3.86 -16.82 4.90
C SER A 30 4.83 -16.22 3.87
N GLN A 31 5.23 -14.98 4.11
CA GLN A 31 6.24 -14.26 3.35
C GLN A 31 7.21 -13.60 4.33
N ARG A 32 8.47 -13.99 4.32
CA ARG A 32 9.56 -13.32 5.04
C ARG A 32 10.38 -12.51 4.05
N SER A 33 10.52 -11.22 4.27
CA SER A 33 11.33 -10.30 3.44
C SER A 33 12.50 -9.79 4.26
N ILE A 34 13.70 -9.78 3.70
CA ILE A 34 14.93 -9.29 4.33
C ILE A 34 15.64 -8.37 3.34
N PRO A 35 15.83 -7.10 3.68
CA PRO A 35 16.64 -6.17 2.89
C PRO A 35 18.12 -6.31 3.25
N TYR A 36 18.97 -6.24 2.23
CA TYR A 36 20.43 -6.30 2.36
C TYR A 36 21.08 -5.08 1.71
N GLU A 37 22.12 -4.59 2.35
CA GLU A 37 23.06 -3.66 1.74
C GLU A 37 23.73 -4.29 0.54
N VAL A 38 24.24 -3.47 -0.36
CA VAL A 38 25.03 -3.90 -1.50
C VAL A 38 26.50 -3.59 -1.24
N VAL A 39 27.36 -4.58 -1.39
CA VAL A 39 28.81 -4.43 -1.33
C VAL A 39 29.39 -4.56 -2.73
N THR A 40 30.00 -3.50 -3.22
CA THR A 40 30.66 -3.47 -4.54
C THR A 40 32.01 -4.17 -4.47
N GLN A 41 32.27 -5.08 -5.41
CA GLN A 41 33.54 -5.81 -5.56
C GLN A 41 34.04 -5.62 -7.01
N GLY A 42 34.86 -4.58 -7.21
CA GLY A 42 35.30 -4.21 -8.56
C GLY A 42 34.12 -3.79 -9.46
N LYS A 43 33.90 -4.55 -10.56
CA LYS A 43 32.79 -4.31 -11.50
C LYS A 43 31.50 -5.08 -11.13
N THR A 44 31.53 -5.89 -10.08
CA THR A 44 30.39 -6.70 -9.61
C THR A 44 29.93 -6.20 -8.26
N PHE A 45 28.80 -6.72 -7.80
CA PHE A 45 28.30 -6.47 -6.46
C PHE A 45 27.73 -7.76 -5.85
N VAL A 46 27.77 -7.82 -4.52
CA VAL A 46 27.24 -8.94 -3.73
C VAL A 46 26.35 -8.42 -2.63
N LYS A 47 25.56 -9.33 -2.06
CA LYS A 47 24.76 -9.09 -0.88
C LYS A 47 25.67 -8.87 0.34
N GLY A 48 25.47 -7.75 1.03
CA GLY A 48 26.15 -7.39 2.28
C GLY A 48 25.37 -7.77 3.53
N ALA A 49 25.50 -6.95 4.57
CA ALA A 49 24.75 -7.08 5.82
C ALA A 49 23.26 -6.77 5.62
N ILE A 50 22.42 -7.12 6.59
CA ILE A 50 21.01 -6.71 6.59
C ILE A 50 20.95 -5.19 6.62
N ASP A 51 20.34 -4.62 5.59
CA ASP A 51 20.16 -3.17 5.44
C ASP A 51 19.10 -2.67 6.41
N ARG A 52 19.46 -1.64 7.16
CA ARG A 52 18.57 -0.97 8.10
C ARG A 52 18.86 0.49 8.27
N ASP A 53 19.21 1.15 7.23
CA ASP A 53 19.14 2.59 7.25
C ASP A 53 17.66 3.01 7.20
N LEU A 54 17.07 3.27 8.39
CA LEU A 54 15.71 3.79 8.53
C LEU A 54 15.51 5.06 7.68
N ASP A 55 16.56 5.88 7.53
CA ASP A 55 16.50 7.07 6.68
C ASP A 55 16.41 6.68 5.20
N THR A 56 17.11 5.64 4.77
CA THR A 56 17.01 5.11 3.42
C THR A 56 15.67 4.41 3.20
N VAL A 57 15.20 3.66 4.17
CA VAL A 57 13.88 2.98 4.13
C VAL A 57 12.74 3.99 4.04
N VAL A 58 12.75 5.06 4.82
CA VAL A 58 11.76 6.14 4.76
C VAL A 58 11.79 6.84 3.39
N LYS A 59 12.96 7.07 2.81
CA LYS A 59 13.13 7.70 1.49
C LYS A 59 12.70 6.82 0.33
N ILE A 60 12.79 5.49 0.46
CA ILE A 60 12.42 4.53 -0.61
C ILE A 60 10.99 3.98 -0.39
N GLY A 61 10.38 4.22 0.76
CA GLY A 61 8.99 3.81 1.05
C GLY A 61 8.82 2.32 1.39
N ASN A 62 9.87 1.65 1.87
CA ASN A 62 9.84 0.22 2.13
C ASN A 62 10.35 -0.14 3.52
N LEU A 63 9.45 -0.59 4.40
CA LEU A 63 9.79 -1.32 5.60
C LEU A 63 9.94 -2.81 5.21
N ASP A 64 11.11 -3.22 4.72
CA ASP A 64 11.27 -4.52 4.06
C ASP A 64 11.77 -5.65 4.97
N ASN A 65 12.26 -5.36 6.21
CA ASN A 65 12.61 -6.42 7.17
C ASN A 65 11.38 -6.87 7.95
N LEU A 66 10.53 -7.63 7.30
CA LEU A 66 9.23 -8.02 7.83
C LEU A 66 8.85 -9.46 7.47
N GLN A 67 7.90 -10.00 8.23
CA GLN A 67 7.19 -11.21 7.89
C GLN A 67 5.68 -10.96 7.87
N LYS A 68 5.01 -11.51 6.87
CA LYS A 68 3.55 -11.55 6.73
C LYS A 68 3.08 -12.98 6.85
N ASP A 69 2.03 -13.21 7.64
CA ASP A 69 1.38 -14.51 7.77
C ASP A 69 -0.09 -14.36 7.32
N PHE A 70 -0.54 -15.30 6.49
CA PHE A 70 -1.87 -15.28 5.90
C PHE A 70 -2.68 -16.49 6.38
N ASN A 71 -4.00 -16.37 6.41
CA ASN A 71 -4.88 -17.52 6.58
C ASN A 71 -5.13 -18.25 5.24
N PRO A 72 -5.72 -19.47 5.25
CA PRO A 72 -5.99 -20.23 4.02
C PRO A 72 -6.91 -19.54 3.01
N ASN A 73 -7.64 -18.50 3.42
CA ASN A 73 -8.52 -17.70 2.56
C ASN A 73 -7.81 -16.48 1.93
N GLY A 74 -6.51 -16.29 2.22
CA GLY A 74 -5.69 -15.23 1.64
C GLY A 74 -5.72 -13.90 2.39
N TYR A 75 -6.28 -13.86 3.59
CA TYR A 75 -6.28 -12.68 4.44
C TYR A 75 -5.06 -12.64 5.35
N LEU A 76 -4.44 -11.48 5.46
CA LEU A 76 -3.29 -11.23 6.34
C LEU A 76 -3.72 -11.32 7.81
N THR A 77 -3.09 -12.21 8.58
CA THR A 77 -3.40 -12.38 10.00
C THR A 77 -2.42 -11.68 10.92
N GLN A 78 -1.16 -11.60 10.48
CA GLN A 78 -0.10 -10.93 11.24
C GLN A 78 0.96 -10.34 10.32
N MET A 79 1.52 -9.21 10.72
CA MET A 79 2.73 -8.63 10.17
C MET A 79 3.71 -8.39 11.33
N ARG A 80 4.93 -8.88 11.18
CA ARG A 80 6.02 -8.74 12.15
C ARG A 80 7.15 -7.96 11.52
N PHE A 81 7.71 -7.00 12.25
CA PHE A 81 8.84 -6.18 11.84
C PHE A 81 10.05 -6.51 12.70
N PHE A 82 11.22 -6.57 12.11
CA PHE A 82 12.42 -7.06 12.77
C PHE A 82 13.53 -6.01 12.78
N PHE A 83 14.39 -6.09 13.80
CA PHE A 83 15.66 -5.38 13.87
C PHE A 83 16.74 -6.03 12.97
N LYS A 84 17.90 -5.36 12.74
CA LYS A 84 19.06 -5.88 11.99
C LYS A 84 19.54 -7.26 12.46
N ASN A 85 19.48 -7.49 13.77
CA ASN A 85 19.85 -8.74 14.41
C ASN A 85 18.74 -9.80 14.38
N ASP A 86 17.71 -9.58 13.58
CA ASP A 86 16.53 -10.44 13.43
C ASP A 86 15.64 -10.54 14.68
N GLU A 87 15.86 -9.70 15.70
CA GLU A 87 14.96 -9.59 16.83
C GLU A 87 13.66 -8.87 16.44
N LEU A 88 12.54 -9.29 17.05
CA LEU A 88 11.24 -8.68 16.81
C LEU A 88 11.21 -7.23 17.31
N TYR A 89 10.93 -6.28 16.40
CA TYR A 89 10.75 -4.87 16.72
C TYR A 89 9.31 -4.54 17.10
N SER A 90 8.36 -4.96 16.27
CA SER A 90 6.93 -4.72 16.46
C SER A 90 6.10 -5.71 15.68
N ARG A 91 4.82 -5.79 16.01
CA ARG A 91 3.86 -6.62 15.29
C ARG A 91 2.54 -5.88 15.09
N MET A 92 1.85 -6.27 14.01
CA MET A 92 0.50 -5.88 13.70
C MET A 92 -0.36 -7.13 13.53
N GLU A 93 -1.52 -7.18 14.14
CA GLU A 93 -2.46 -8.29 14.09
C GLU A 93 -3.75 -7.84 13.38
N TYR A 94 -4.38 -8.73 12.62
CA TYR A 94 -5.55 -8.45 11.78
C TYR A 94 -6.67 -9.41 12.11
N TYR A 95 -7.87 -8.89 12.35
CA TYR A 95 -9.04 -9.65 12.76
C TYR A 95 -10.19 -9.42 11.78
N TYR A 96 -10.76 -10.53 11.28
CA TYR A 96 -11.80 -10.51 10.26
C TYR A 96 -13.09 -11.11 10.80
N ASN A 97 -14.21 -10.57 10.36
CA ASN A 97 -15.53 -11.16 10.63
C ASN A 97 -15.75 -12.39 9.71
N PRO A 98 -16.84 -13.17 9.93
CA PRO A 98 -17.15 -14.34 9.09
C PRO A 98 -17.36 -14.01 7.60
N GLN A 99 -17.66 -12.76 7.25
CA GLN A 99 -17.83 -12.27 5.89
C GLN A 99 -16.48 -11.92 5.21
N GLY A 100 -15.37 -12.03 5.95
CA GLY A 100 -14.03 -11.70 5.48
C GLY A 100 -13.69 -10.19 5.50
N GLN A 101 -14.50 -9.38 6.19
CA GLN A 101 -14.22 -7.96 6.36
C GLN A 101 -13.30 -7.75 7.57
N LEU A 102 -12.26 -6.96 7.41
CA LEU A 102 -11.35 -6.55 8.47
C LEU A 102 -12.12 -5.65 9.46
N PHE A 103 -12.34 -6.11 10.70
CA PHE A 103 -13.04 -5.30 11.68
C PHE A 103 -12.15 -4.68 12.75
N GLU A 104 -10.95 -5.23 12.96
CA GLU A 104 -9.99 -4.73 13.94
C GLU A 104 -8.56 -5.00 13.48
N THR A 105 -7.65 -4.05 13.73
CA THR A 105 -6.20 -4.29 13.74
C THR A 105 -5.62 -3.85 15.08
N ARG A 106 -4.52 -4.50 15.48
CA ARG A 106 -3.73 -4.11 16.65
C ARG A 106 -2.29 -3.90 16.26
N TYR A 107 -1.76 -2.73 16.55
CA TYR A 107 -0.37 -2.41 16.37
C TYR A 107 0.25 -2.02 17.72
N ASN A 108 1.12 -2.91 18.24
CA ASN A 108 1.60 -2.83 19.62
C ASN A 108 0.42 -2.77 20.60
N SER A 109 0.18 -1.61 21.21
CA SER A 109 -0.92 -1.40 22.18
C SER A 109 -2.09 -0.61 21.62
N ASP A 110 -1.96 -0.06 20.41
CA ASP A 110 -3.03 0.69 19.74
C ASP A 110 -3.98 -0.27 19.02
N LYS A 111 -5.26 0.10 18.94
CA LYS A 111 -6.31 -0.64 18.28
C LYS A 111 -7.00 0.23 17.24
N THR A 112 -7.16 -0.25 16.01
CA THR A 112 -7.98 0.38 14.98
C THR A 112 -9.22 -0.45 14.72
N LEU A 113 -10.38 0.18 14.71
CA LEU A 113 -11.69 -0.42 14.41
C LEU A 113 -12.18 0.06 13.05
N TYR A 114 -12.77 -0.84 12.26
CA TYR A 114 -13.26 -0.61 10.91
C TYR A 114 -14.78 -0.72 10.87
N VAL A 115 -15.45 0.22 10.24
CA VAL A 115 -16.92 0.28 10.13
C VAL A 115 -17.32 0.26 8.66
N TYR A 116 -18.29 -0.58 8.34
CA TYR A 116 -18.82 -0.80 7.00
C TYR A 116 -20.27 -0.36 6.91
N ASN A 117 -20.69 0.11 5.74
CA ASN A 117 -22.09 0.34 5.46
C ASN A 117 -22.84 -0.99 5.19
N PRO A 118 -24.19 -0.99 5.07
CA PRO A 118 -24.97 -2.21 4.82
C PRO A 118 -24.57 -2.95 3.53
N GLU A 119 -24.04 -2.25 2.52
CA GLU A 119 -23.56 -2.82 1.27
C GLU A 119 -22.18 -3.49 1.42
N GLY A 120 -21.51 -3.32 2.56
CA GLY A 120 -20.21 -3.91 2.88
C GLY A 120 -19.01 -3.05 2.49
N TYR A 121 -19.19 -1.78 2.18
CA TYR A 121 -18.10 -0.85 1.89
C TYR A 121 -17.60 -0.15 3.13
N LEU A 122 -16.27 -0.02 3.29
CA LEU A 122 -15.64 0.69 4.39
C LEU A 122 -16.04 2.18 4.35
N ILE A 123 -16.59 2.69 5.46
CA ILE A 123 -17.01 4.08 5.60
C ILE A 123 -16.29 4.82 6.72
N LYS A 124 -15.62 4.09 7.61
CA LYS A 124 -14.84 4.68 8.71
C LYS A 124 -13.82 3.69 9.23
N ASP A 125 -12.65 4.18 9.64
CA ASP A 125 -11.81 3.52 10.63
C ASP A 125 -11.37 4.50 11.71
N ALA A 126 -11.03 3.97 12.89
CA ALA A 126 -10.70 4.77 14.06
C ALA A 126 -9.66 4.07 14.94
N THR A 127 -8.56 4.76 15.22
CA THR A 127 -7.46 4.28 16.05
C THR A 127 -7.54 4.83 17.46
N TYR A 128 -7.45 3.91 18.42
CA TYR A 128 -7.50 4.19 19.84
C TYR A 128 -6.19 3.80 20.52
N SER A 129 -5.77 4.60 21.51
CA SER A 129 -4.68 4.24 22.43
C SER A 129 -5.10 3.13 23.39
N PRO A 130 -4.16 2.53 24.17
CA PRO A 130 -4.47 1.51 25.18
C PRO A 130 -5.50 1.96 26.23
N GLY A 131 -5.53 3.25 26.56
CA GLY A 131 -6.50 3.85 27.47
C GLY A 131 -7.88 4.12 26.86
N GLY A 132 -8.12 3.74 25.59
CA GLY A 132 -9.38 3.96 24.89
C GLY A 132 -9.56 5.39 24.33
N PHE A 133 -8.53 6.21 24.36
CA PHE A 133 -8.57 7.56 23.78
C PHE A 133 -8.45 7.50 22.26
N LEU A 134 -9.38 8.17 21.58
CA LEU A 134 -9.34 8.30 20.12
C LEU A 134 -8.11 9.14 19.71
N LYS A 135 -7.25 8.57 18.88
CA LYS A 135 -6.05 9.23 18.31
C LYS A 135 -6.37 9.86 16.96
N THR A 136 -6.78 9.03 16.02
CA THR A 136 -7.08 9.41 14.64
C THR A 136 -8.30 8.64 14.16
N HIS A 137 -9.03 9.20 13.22
CA HIS A 137 -10.01 8.46 12.46
C HIS A 137 -10.11 8.98 11.03
N TYR A 138 -10.57 8.11 10.14
CA TYR A 138 -10.83 8.39 8.74
C TYR A 138 -12.30 8.18 8.47
N ASN A 139 -12.92 9.09 7.73
CA ASN A 139 -14.27 8.91 7.19
C ASN A 139 -14.18 8.81 5.68
N TYR A 140 -14.90 7.86 5.09
CA TYR A 140 -14.93 7.63 3.65
C TYR A 140 -16.32 7.85 3.10
N GLN A 141 -16.43 8.73 2.12
CA GLN A 141 -17.62 8.83 1.28
C GLN A 141 -17.38 7.94 0.05
N VAL A 142 -18.26 6.97 -0.16
CA VAL A 142 -18.16 6.02 -1.27
C VAL A 142 -19.33 6.20 -2.25
N ASP A 143 -19.11 5.84 -3.52
CA ASP A 143 -20.20 5.73 -4.51
C ASP A 143 -20.97 4.41 -4.35
N THR A 144 -21.96 4.19 -5.18
CA THR A 144 -22.79 2.97 -5.18
C THR A 144 -22.04 1.69 -5.54
N ASN A 145 -20.81 1.80 -6.04
CA ASN A 145 -19.91 0.68 -6.37
C ASN A 145 -18.79 0.51 -5.33
N GLY A 146 -18.80 1.30 -4.25
CA GLY A 146 -17.79 1.26 -3.18
C GLY A 146 -16.51 2.01 -3.48
N LYS A 147 -16.44 2.81 -4.56
CA LYS A 147 -15.27 3.66 -4.82
C LYS A 147 -15.27 4.85 -3.89
N VAL A 148 -14.14 5.11 -3.25
CA VAL A 148 -13.97 6.24 -2.34
C VAL A 148 -13.96 7.54 -3.16
N LEU A 149 -14.97 8.39 -2.97
CA LEU A 149 -15.05 9.71 -3.58
C LEU A 149 -14.34 10.77 -2.75
N LYS A 150 -14.34 10.58 -1.43
CA LYS A 150 -13.76 11.51 -0.45
C LYS A 150 -13.25 10.74 0.76
N GLU A 151 -12.09 11.12 1.24
CA GLU A 151 -11.48 10.67 2.50
C GLU A 151 -11.23 11.89 3.37
N GLU A 152 -11.65 11.84 4.63
CA GLU A 152 -11.42 12.86 5.63
C GLU A 152 -10.58 12.28 6.75
N THR A 153 -9.46 12.93 7.07
CA THR A 153 -8.57 12.55 8.17
C THR A 153 -8.83 13.47 9.36
N TYR A 154 -9.02 12.87 10.53
CA TYR A 154 -9.23 13.57 11.79
C TYR A 154 -8.17 13.19 12.81
N HIS A 155 -7.64 14.16 13.53
CA HIS A 155 -6.81 13.95 14.71
C HIS A 155 -7.57 14.46 15.95
N ALA A 156 -7.78 13.59 16.95
CA ALA A 156 -8.53 13.91 18.17
C ALA A 156 -9.86 14.66 17.89
N ASN A 157 -10.67 14.19 16.93
CA ASN A 157 -11.93 14.77 16.44
C ASN A 157 -11.81 16.13 15.70
N GLN A 158 -10.63 16.62 15.43
CA GLN A 158 -10.43 17.80 14.60
C GLN A 158 -10.06 17.39 13.18
N LEU A 159 -10.78 17.93 12.18
CA LEU A 159 -10.45 17.69 10.77
C LEU A 159 -9.04 18.21 10.50
N GLU A 160 -8.19 17.36 9.93
CA GLU A 160 -6.82 17.68 9.56
C GLU A 160 -6.69 17.89 8.05
N SER A 161 -7.25 16.98 7.27
CA SER A 161 -7.15 17.03 5.81
C SER A 161 -8.30 16.30 5.14
N THR A 162 -8.46 16.59 3.84
CA THR A 162 -9.42 15.91 2.96
C THR A 162 -8.73 15.53 1.66
N ILE A 163 -9.04 14.33 1.14
CA ILE A 163 -8.66 13.90 -0.21
C ILE A 163 -9.93 13.65 -1.01
N ALA A 164 -10.04 14.26 -2.19
CA ALA A 164 -11.11 13.99 -3.16
C ALA A 164 -10.55 13.21 -4.34
N TYR A 165 -11.31 12.21 -4.82
CA TYR A 165 -10.93 11.30 -5.90
C TYR A 165 -11.84 11.47 -7.10
N THR A 166 -11.25 11.44 -8.30
CA THR A 166 -11.98 11.38 -9.57
C THR A 166 -11.52 10.14 -10.34
N TYR A 167 -12.47 9.40 -10.90
CA TYR A 167 -12.22 8.14 -11.60
C TYR A 167 -12.51 8.25 -13.10
N ASN A 168 -11.78 7.48 -13.90
CA ASN A 168 -12.14 7.26 -15.31
C ASN A 168 -13.25 6.20 -15.42
N LYS A 169 -13.71 5.94 -16.66
CA LYS A 169 -14.76 4.93 -16.93
C LYS A 169 -14.34 3.51 -16.59
N GLN A 170 -13.04 3.22 -16.55
CA GLN A 170 -12.47 1.93 -16.17
C GLN A 170 -12.37 1.73 -14.65
N GLY A 171 -12.57 2.81 -13.88
CA GLY A 171 -12.50 2.76 -12.42
C GLY A 171 -11.13 3.11 -11.86
N ASP A 172 -10.18 3.59 -12.67
CA ASP A 172 -8.89 4.04 -12.17
C ASP A 172 -8.99 5.46 -11.60
N PRO A 173 -8.34 5.77 -10.44
CA PRO A 173 -8.33 7.09 -9.83
C PRO A 173 -7.41 8.04 -10.60
N VAL A 174 -7.96 8.77 -11.58
CA VAL A 174 -7.19 9.62 -12.48
C VAL A 174 -6.82 10.98 -11.90
N GLU A 175 -7.51 11.42 -10.84
CA GLU A 175 -7.17 12.64 -10.14
C GLU A 175 -7.40 12.49 -8.64
N MET A 176 -6.46 13.03 -7.83
CA MET A 176 -6.57 13.20 -6.38
C MET A 176 -6.30 14.66 -6.04
N ARG A 177 -7.15 15.25 -5.20
CA ARG A 177 -7.00 16.61 -4.69
C ARG A 177 -6.90 16.57 -3.18
N TYR A 178 -5.86 17.19 -2.64
CA TYR A 178 -5.55 17.25 -1.21
C TYR A 178 -5.89 18.62 -0.70
N TYR A 179 -6.65 18.68 0.38
CA TYR A 179 -7.10 19.93 1.02
C TYR A 179 -6.68 19.94 2.48
N ASP A 180 -6.41 21.14 3.02
CA ASP A 180 -6.25 21.33 4.46
C ASP A 180 -7.61 21.29 5.19
N ALA A 181 -7.56 21.47 6.53
CA ALA A 181 -8.75 21.49 7.37
C ALA A 181 -9.75 22.63 7.03
N GLN A 182 -9.26 23.71 6.40
CA GLN A 182 -10.07 24.86 6.00
C GLN A 182 -10.63 24.71 4.58
N GLY A 183 -10.31 23.61 3.89
CA GLY A 183 -10.76 23.35 2.52
C GLY A 183 -9.90 24.03 1.44
N ASN A 184 -8.73 24.58 1.79
CA ASN A 184 -7.81 25.12 0.81
C ASN A 184 -7.08 23.99 0.08
N LEU A 185 -6.98 24.08 -1.24
CA LEU A 185 -6.21 23.11 -2.04
C LEU A 185 -4.73 23.22 -1.70
N LEU A 186 -4.12 22.08 -1.30
CA LEU A 186 -2.69 21.95 -1.04
C LEU A 186 -1.96 21.41 -2.25
N GLN A 187 -2.52 20.39 -2.88
CA GLN A 187 -1.87 19.64 -3.96
C GLN A 187 -2.92 18.92 -4.81
N ARG A 188 -2.60 18.75 -6.09
CA ARG A 188 -3.37 17.93 -7.02
C ARG A 188 -2.45 16.95 -7.72
N VAL A 189 -2.88 15.69 -7.85
CA VAL A 189 -2.16 14.64 -8.56
C VAL A 189 -3.02 14.12 -9.69
N GLU A 190 -2.52 14.18 -10.92
CA GLU A 190 -3.11 13.52 -12.10
C GLU A 190 -2.38 12.22 -12.38
N SER A 191 -3.12 11.14 -12.63
CA SER A 191 -2.58 9.82 -12.88
C SER A 191 -3.02 9.28 -14.23
N LYS A 192 -2.07 8.66 -14.96
CA LYS A 192 -2.36 7.89 -16.17
C LYS A 192 -2.08 6.42 -15.90
N PHE A 193 -3.01 5.57 -16.28
CA PHE A 193 -2.95 4.11 -16.10
C PHE A 193 -2.75 3.39 -17.43
N ASN A 194 -2.11 2.22 -17.39
CA ASN A 194 -2.01 1.31 -18.53
C ASN A 194 -3.24 0.39 -18.61
N LYS A 195 -3.24 -0.52 -19.58
CA LYS A 195 -4.33 -1.51 -19.78
C LYS A 195 -4.46 -2.53 -18.64
N GLN A 196 -3.46 -2.64 -17.78
CA GLN A 196 -3.46 -3.52 -16.59
C GLN A 196 -3.86 -2.77 -15.32
N HIS A 197 -4.39 -1.53 -15.43
CA HIS A 197 -4.75 -0.66 -14.31
C HIS A 197 -3.55 -0.28 -13.41
N LEU A 198 -2.33 -0.29 -13.96
CA LEU A 198 -1.12 0.14 -13.26
C LEU A 198 -0.79 1.59 -13.64
N ALA A 199 -0.51 2.43 -12.63
CA ALA A 199 -0.20 3.84 -12.84
C ALA A 199 1.15 4.01 -13.56
N GLU A 200 1.12 4.45 -14.83
CA GLU A 200 2.32 4.69 -15.66
C GLU A 200 2.95 6.05 -15.41
N ARG A 201 2.13 7.06 -15.10
CA ARG A 201 2.60 8.42 -14.91
C ARG A 201 1.71 9.16 -13.93
N ASN A 202 2.35 9.84 -12.97
CA ASN A 202 1.73 10.82 -12.09
C ASN A 202 2.33 12.20 -12.35
N ARG A 203 1.49 13.22 -12.35
CA ARG A 203 1.87 14.62 -12.37
C ARG A 203 1.35 15.27 -11.11
N THR A 204 2.24 15.87 -10.33
CA THR A 204 1.90 16.56 -9.10
C THR A 204 1.95 18.06 -9.32
N TYR A 205 0.90 18.74 -8.92
CA TYR A 205 0.77 20.20 -8.98
C TYR A 205 0.63 20.75 -7.57
N ASP A 206 1.21 21.91 -7.32
CA ASP A 206 1.03 22.64 -6.05
C ASP A 206 -0.36 23.33 -5.96
N LYS A 207 -0.58 24.06 -4.88
CA LYS A 207 -1.81 24.83 -4.64
C LYS A 207 -2.11 25.88 -5.72
N ASP A 208 -1.08 26.40 -6.39
CA ASP A 208 -1.18 27.41 -7.45
C ASP A 208 -1.28 26.76 -8.86
N ASN A 209 -1.53 25.43 -8.91
CA ASN A 209 -1.63 24.62 -10.12
C ASN A 209 -0.33 24.61 -10.97
N LYS A 210 0.84 24.83 -10.34
CA LYS A 210 2.15 24.70 -10.99
C LYS A 210 2.62 23.26 -10.89
N LEU A 211 3.13 22.72 -12.00
CA LEU A 211 3.68 21.36 -12.03
C LEU A 211 4.99 21.29 -11.23
N VAL A 212 5.00 20.52 -10.14
CA VAL A 212 6.15 20.37 -9.23
C VAL A 212 6.89 19.05 -9.37
N ASN A 213 6.18 17.98 -9.78
CA ASN A 213 6.81 16.67 -9.95
C ASN A 213 6.14 15.87 -11.07
N ILE A 214 6.95 15.05 -11.76
CA ILE A 214 6.47 14.00 -12.67
C ILE A 214 7.12 12.68 -12.24
N THR A 215 6.29 11.67 -11.96
CA THR A 215 6.75 10.30 -11.75
C THR A 215 6.27 9.44 -12.91
N THR A 216 7.18 8.66 -13.52
CA THR A 216 6.83 7.66 -14.53
C THR A 216 7.28 6.29 -14.11
N LYS A 217 6.49 5.27 -14.40
CA LYS A 217 6.77 3.87 -14.08
C LYS A 217 6.67 3.00 -15.34
N LYS A 218 7.50 1.97 -15.40
CA LYS A 218 7.40 0.89 -16.37
C LYS A 218 7.28 -0.43 -15.63
N TYR A 219 6.51 -1.34 -16.17
CA TYR A 219 6.22 -2.62 -15.58
C TYR A 219 6.62 -3.76 -16.51
N ASN A 220 6.94 -4.92 -15.95
CA ASN A 220 7.11 -6.15 -16.71
C ASN A 220 5.75 -6.81 -16.98
N SER A 221 5.76 -7.97 -17.62
CA SER A 221 4.54 -8.73 -17.94
C SER A 221 3.80 -9.28 -16.71
N GLN A 222 4.49 -9.38 -15.55
CA GLN A 222 3.91 -9.82 -14.27
C GLN A 222 3.28 -8.68 -13.48
N GLY A 223 3.45 -7.42 -13.93
CA GLY A 223 2.95 -6.24 -13.24
C GLY A 223 3.94 -5.64 -12.26
N ASP A 224 5.17 -6.18 -12.13
CA ASP A 224 6.19 -5.61 -11.26
C ASP A 224 6.85 -4.40 -11.90
N CYS A 225 7.05 -3.33 -11.11
CA CYS A 225 7.70 -2.11 -11.57
C CYS A 225 9.18 -2.37 -11.84
N ILE A 226 9.62 -2.26 -13.11
CA ILE A 226 11.03 -2.45 -13.51
C ILE A 226 11.79 -1.14 -13.65
N LYS A 227 11.08 0.00 -13.71
CA LYS A 227 11.70 1.32 -13.76
C LYS A 227 10.76 2.36 -13.16
N LEU A 228 11.31 3.21 -12.30
CA LEU A 228 10.67 4.41 -11.78
C LEU A 228 11.57 5.60 -12.11
N GLN A 229 11.03 6.66 -12.68
CA GLN A 229 11.71 7.91 -12.89
C GLN A 229 10.93 9.02 -12.21
N ALA A 230 11.56 9.73 -11.28
CA ALA A 230 11.02 10.92 -10.63
C ALA A 230 11.76 12.16 -11.14
N GLU A 231 11.02 13.17 -11.55
CA GLU A 231 11.54 14.43 -12.04
C GLU A 231 10.90 15.57 -11.25
N ASN A 232 11.65 16.18 -10.34
CA ASN A 232 11.27 17.40 -9.67
C ASN A 232 11.41 18.57 -10.64
N LYS A 233 10.41 19.43 -10.70
CA LYS A 233 10.38 20.63 -11.56
C LYS A 233 10.72 21.90 -10.77
N LEU A 234 10.36 21.91 -9.49
CA LEU A 234 10.54 23.03 -8.57
C LEU A 234 11.00 22.50 -7.20
N PRO A 235 11.76 23.27 -6.39
CA PRO A 235 12.40 24.54 -6.75
C PRO A 235 13.61 24.35 -7.70
N GLN A 236 14.22 23.16 -7.70
CA GLN A 236 15.34 22.81 -8.57
C GLN A 236 14.99 21.58 -9.42
N LYS A 237 15.36 21.63 -10.69
CA LYS A 237 15.20 20.48 -11.59
C LYS A 237 16.13 19.36 -11.15
N GLN A 238 15.57 18.24 -10.73
CA GLN A 238 16.32 17.03 -10.38
C GLN A 238 15.62 15.82 -10.98
N LYS A 239 16.39 14.91 -11.52
CA LYS A 239 15.90 13.66 -12.09
C LYS A 239 16.59 12.49 -11.40
N ASN A 240 15.81 11.59 -10.84
CA ASN A 240 16.27 10.33 -10.27
C ASN A 240 15.62 9.17 -11.01
N VAL A 241 16.40 8.13 -11.25
CA VAL A 241 15.94 6.92 -11.92
C VAL A 241 16.23 5.72 -11.01
N ALA A 242 15.21 4.99 -10.63
CA ALA A 242 15.32 3.67 -10.03
C ALA A 242 15.00 2.60 -11.08
N THR A 243 15.83 1.56 -11.14
CA THR A 243 15.52 0.34 -11.90
C THR A 243 15.55 -0.87 -10.98
N TYR A 244 14.79 -1.87 -11.34
CA TYR A 244 14.59 -3.05 -10.50
C TYR A 244 14.77 -4.31 -11.33
N GLU A 245 15.53 -5.27 -10.79
CA GLU A 245 15.70 -6.61 -11.33
C GLU A 245 15.07 -7.61 -10.37
N TYR A 246 14.39 -8.63 -10.91
CA TYR A 246 13.65 -9.61 -10.11
C TYR A 246 14.07 -11.03 -10.44
N LYS A 247 14.06 -11.88 -9.41
CA LYS A 247 14.03 -13.34 -9.56
C LYS A 247 12.70 -13.86 -9.03
N TYR A 248 12.18 -14.90 -9.65
CA TYR A 248 10.87 -15.44 -9.33
C TYR A 248 10.96 -16.91 -8.93
N ASP A 249 10.02 -17.36 -8.09
CA ASP A 249 9.80 -18.76 -7.81
C ASP A 249 8.96 -19.42 -8.92
N ASN A 250 8.69 -20.72 -8.78
CA ASN A 250 7.91 -21.50 -9.73
C ASN A 250 6.42 -21.12 -9.78
N GLN A 251 5.91 -20.40 -8.78
CA GLN A 251 4.55 -19.86 -8.74
C GLN A 251 4.46 -18.49 -9.45
N GLY A 252 5.61 -17.87 -9.74
CA GLY A 252 5.72 -16.54 -10.34
C GLY A 252 5.65 -15.41 -9.31
N ASN A 253 5.90 -15.67 -8.03
CA ASN A 253 6.15 -14.66 -7.02
C ASN A 253 7.61 -14.26 -7.03
N TRP A 254 7.93 -12.98 -6.95
CA TRP A 254 9.32 -12.60 -6.87
C TRP A 254 9.93 -12.95 -5.49
N ILE A 255 11.12 -13.55 -5.54
CA ILE A 255 11.89 -14.00 -4.38
C ILE A 255 13.16 -13.19 -4.15
N ALA A 256 13.60 -12.44 -5.14
CA ALA A 256 14.65 -11.46 -4.96
C ALA A 256 14.36 -10.23 -5.83
N LYS A 257 14.69 -9.04 -5.30
CA LYS A 257 14.59 -7.76 -5.98
C LYS A 257 15.89 -6.99 -5.75
N THR A 258 16.59 -6.62 -6.81
CA THR A 258 17.74 -5.71 -6.75
C THR A 258 17.30 -4.33 -7.20
N THR A 259 17.59 -3.32 -6.40
CA THR A 259 17.29 -1.90 -6.68
C THR A 259 18.58 -1.18 -7.10
N PHE A 260 18.50 -0.46 -8.21
CA PHE A 260 19.56 0.44 -8.69
C PHE A 260 19.03 1.88 -8.69
N ILE A 261 19.81 2.82 -8.20
CA ILE A 261 19.51 4.25 -8.26
C ILE A 261 20.53 4.93 -9.16
N ASN A 262 20.05 5.56 -10.24
CA ASN A 262 20.90 6.19 -11.27
C ASN A 262 21.97 5.25 -11.84
N GLY A 263 21.67 3.95 -11.92
CA GLY A 263 22.57 2.90 -12.42
C GLY A 263 23.43 2.22 -11.34
N GLU A 264 23.50 2.77 -10.14
CA GLU A 264 24.28 2.21 -9.04
C GLU A 264 23.42 1.25 -8.20
N PRO A 265 23.88 0.03 -7.90
CA PRO A 265 23.17 -0.91 -7.04
C PRO A 265 23.09 -0.37 -5.61
N ARG A 266 21.93 -0.47 -4.97
CA ARG A 266 21.67 0.13 -3.66
C ARG A 266 21.14 -0.84 -2.62
N GLN A 267 20.29 -1.75 -3.03
CA GLN A 267 19.63 -2.67 -2.10
C GLN A 267 19.28 -3.97 -2.80
N ILE A 268 19.38 -5.07 -2.06
CA ILE A 268 18.85 -6.37 -2.44
C ILE A 268 17.80 -6.77 -1.41
N ILE A 269 16.59 -7.11 -1.84
CA ILE A 269 15.57 -7.69 -0.97
C ILE A 269 15.38 -9.14 -1.36
N GLU A 270 15.51 -10.04 -0.39
CA GLU A 270 15.18 -11.45 -0.57
C GLU A 270 13.87 -11.78 0.13
N ARG A 271 13.06 -12.63 -0.50
CA ARG A 271 11.82 -13.17 0.06
C ARG A 271 11.88 -14.68 0.15
N THR A 272 11.47 -15.20 1.30
CA THR A 272 11.15 -16.61 1.47
C THR A 272 9.63 -16.74 1.58
N LEU A 273 9.04 -17.57 0.74
CA LEU A 273 7.62 -17.84 0.70
C LEU A 273 7.35 -19.28 1.13
N SER A 274 6.36 -19.49 1.98
CA SER A 274 5.78 -20.81 2.22
C SER A 274 4.34 -20.83 1.73
N TYR A 275 3.84 -22.00 1.36
CA TYR A 275 2.52 -22.20 0.76
C TYR A 275 1.69 -23.17 1.59
N TYR A 276 0.38 -23.02 1.53
CA TYR A 276 -0.54 -24.07 1.98
C TYR A 276 -0.55 -25.21 0.95
N GLU A 277 -0.75 -26.41 1.43
CA GLU A 277 -1.00 -27.61 0.63
C GLU A 277 -2.34 -27.57 -0.11
#